data_f18c53c972063e5ebad4381b6e99647b
#
_entry.id   f18c53c972063e5ebad4381b6e99647b
#
_cell.length_a   1.000
_cell.length_b   1.000
_cell.length_c   1.000
_cell.angle_alpha   90.00
_cell.angle_beta   90.00
_cell.angle_gamma   90.00
#
_symmetry.space_group_name_H-M   'P 1'
#
loop_
_entity.id
_entity.type
_entity.pdbx_description
1 polymer ?
#
loop_
_entity_poly.entity_id
_entity_poly.type
_entity_poly.pdbx_seq_one_letter_code
_entity_poly.pdbx_strand_id
1 'polypeptide(L)'
;MRQMFYECGSLTSLDLSNFDTSKITSMSNMFSNCNKLTILDVSNFDTSKVTDMESMFSNCSKLTSLDLSNFDTSNVANMGYMFSNCSSLTSLDLSNFDTSKVTHMGCIFYSCSSLTTLKLGYFNTSKVSRDTKVFDGVNPNITIYTYSQNVKDWILNLSSSNRPSAWTSDNIIVQ
;
A
#
# COMPACT_ATOMS: atom_id res chain seq x y z
N MET A 1 -13.82 -10.05 -6.28
CA MET A 1 -12.96 -11.09 -5.62
C MET A 1 -12.63 -10.72 -4.16
N ARG A 2 -13.58 -10.12 -3.44
CA ARG A 2 -13.38 -9.82 -2.01
C ARG A 2 -13.05 -11.08 -1.25
N GLN A 3 -12.02 -11.03 -0.38
CA GLN A 3 -11.66 -12.10 0.56
C GLN A 3 -11.32 -13.46 -0.07
N MET A 4 -10.98 -13.53 -1.37
CA MET A 4 -10.84 -14.81 -2.07
C MET A 4 -9.78 -15.73 -1.44
N PHE A 5 -8.68 -15.16 -0.94
CA PHE A 5 -7.61 -15.88 -0.24
C PHE A 5 -7.45 -15.37 1.20
N TYR A 6 -8.50 -14.80 1.77
CA TYR A 6 -8.48 -14.28 3.15
C TYR A 6 -8.11 -15.40 4.15
N GLU A 7 -7.16 -15.10 5.03
CA GLU A 7 -6.65 -16.04 6.05
C GLU A 7 -6.02 -17.33 5.49
N CYS A 8 -5.60 -17.34 4.23
CA CYS A 8 -4.86 -18.47 3.67
C CYS A 8 -3.41 -18.49 4.19
N GLY A 9 -3.24 -18.51 5.52
CA GLY A 9 -1.96 -18.37 6.21
C GLY A 9 -0.95 -19.51 6.00
N SER A 10 -1.36 -20.62 5.39
CA SER A 10 -0.45 -21.71 5.03
C SER A 10 0.11 -21.61 3.61
N LEU A 11 -0.45 -20.74 2.77
CA LEU A 11 -0.02 -20.53 1.39
C LEU A 11 1.39 -19.93 1.35
N THR A 12 2.30 -20.57 0.59
CA THR A 12 3.66 -20.08 0.35
C THR A 12 3.85 -19.53 -1.05
N SER A 13 3.04 -19.99 -2.01
CA SER A 13 2.98 -19.52 -3.40
C SER A 13 1.56 -19.67 -3.94
N LEU A 14 1.25 -18.93 -4.98
CA LEU A 14 -0.06 -18.95 -5.62
C LEU A 14 0.11 -18.64 -7.11
N ASP A 15 -0.44 -19.49 -7.97
CA ASP A 15 -0.52 -19.23 -9.41
C ASP A 15 -1.84 -18.53 -9.74
N LEU A 16 -1.73 -17.28 -10.21
CA LEU A 16 -2.86 -16.42 -10.60
C LEU A 16 -2.91 -16.17 -12.10
N SER A 17 -2.08 -16.84 -12.91
CA SER A 17 -1.90 -16.57 -14.34
C SER A 17 -3.19 -16.63 -15.16
N ASN A 18 -4.17 -17.43 -14.72
CA ASN A 18 -5.45 -17.62 -15.41
C ASN A 18 -6.61 -16.80 -14.78
N PHE A 19 -6.31 -15.85 -13.88
CA PHE A 19 -7.35 -15.04 -13.25
C PHE A 19 -7.77 -13.88 -14.16
N ASP A 20 -9.03 -13.86 -14.56
CA ASP A 20 -9.65 -12.69 -15.21
C ASP A 20 -10.22 -11.76 -14.13
N THR A 21 -9.59 -10.59 -13.97
CA THR A 21 -10.02 -9.56 -13.02
C THR A 21 -10.73 -8.38 -13.69
N SER A 22 -10.92 -8.39 -15.01
CA SER A 22 -11.46 -7.27 -15.81
C SER A 22 -12.87 -6.79 -15.42
N LYS A 23 -13.61 -7.58 -14.65
CA LYS A 23 -14.96 -7.25 -14.15
C LYS A 23 -15.02 -7.00 -12.64
N ILE A 24 -13.86 -6.98 -11.98
CA ILE A 24 -13.81 -6.89 -10.52
C ILE A 24 -13.86 -5.43 -10.08
N THR A 25 -14.76 -5.12 -9.16
CA THR A 25 -14.91 -3.78 -8.58
C THR A 25 -14.38 -3.67 -7.16
N SER A 26 -14.15 -4.79 -6.45
CA SER A 26 -13.52 -4.80 -5.13
C SER A 26 -12.57 -5.98 -4.98
N MET A 27 -11.34 -5.67 -4.53
CA MET A 27 -10.29 -6.61 -4.14
C MET A 27 -10.01 -6.54 -2.63
N SER A 28 -10.96 -6.00 -1.86
CA SER A 28 -10.84 -5.85 -0.41
C SER A 28 -10.52 -7.19 0.25
N ASN A 29 -9.48 -7.20 1.10
CA ASN A 29 -8.99 -8.34 1.85
C ASN A 29 -8.57 -9.57 0.99
N MET A 30 -8.30 -9.39 -0.32
CA MET A 30 -8.10 -10.52 -1.22
C MET A 30 -6.98 -11.47 -0.77
N PHE A 31 -5.87 -10.94 -0.26
CA PHE A 31 -4.72 -11.71 0.26
C PHE A 31 -4.46 -11.44 1.75
N SER A 32 -5.40 -10.82 2.44
CA SER A 32 -5.22 -10.47 3.85
C SER A 32 -4.98 -11.72 4.70
N ASN A 33 -3.96 -11.64 5.58
CA ASN A 33 -3.50 -12.75 6.42
C ASN A 33 -2.87 -13.95 5.67
N CYS A 34 -2.38 -13.75 4.44
CA CYS A 34 -1.53 -14.72 3.75
C CYS A 34 -0.08 -14.63 4.30
N ASN A 35 0.11 -14.90 5.58
CA ASN A 35 1.32 -14.56 6.33
C ASN A 35 2.56 -15.43 6.03
N LYS A 36 2.44 -16.50 5.23
CA LYS A 36 3.57 -17.29 4.73
C LYS A 36 3.88 -17.05 3.26
N LEU A 37 3.10 -16.23 2.58
CA LEU A 37 3.32 -15.91 1.17
C LEU A 37 4.58 -15.05 1.03
N THR A 38 5.55 -15.53 0.27
CA THR A 38 6.86 -14.87 0.08
C THR A 38 6.96 -14.13 -1.24
N ILE A 39 6.27 -14.60 -2.26
CA ILE A 39 6.21 -14.04 -3.62
C ILE A 39 4.75 -14.07 -4.06
N LEU A 40 4.31 -13.01 -4.70
CA LEU A 40 2.98 -12.90 -5.29
C LEU A 40 3.08 -12.16 -6.63
N ASP A 41 2.74 -12.84 -7.71
CA ASP A 41 2.65 -12.25 -9.04
C ASP A 41 1.20 -11.83 -9.31
N VAL A 42 1.00 -10.53 -9.50
CA VAL A 42 -0.28 -9.89 -9.84
C VAL A 42 -0.19 -9.10 -11.14
N SER A 43 0.82 -9.39 -11.98
CA SER A 43 1.11 -8.67 -13.23
C SER A 43 -0.02 -8.78 -14.26
N ASN A 44 -0.86 -9.82 -14.19
CA ASN A 44 -2.02 -10.00 -15.08
C ASN A 44 -3.31 -9.35 -14.55
N PHE A 45 -3.27 -8.69 -13.38
CA PHE A 45 -4.50 -8.09 -12.82
C PHE A 45 -4.89 -6.82 -13.59
N ASP A 46 -6.10 -6.79 -14.11
CA ASP A 46 -6.78 -5.58 -14.56
C ASP A 46 -7.53 -4.98 -13.36
N THR A 47 -7.06 -3.83 -12.89
CA THR A 47 -7.64 -3.12 -11.73
C THR A 47 -8.45 -1.88 -12.14
N SER A 48 -8.62 -1.62 -13.43
CA SER A 48 -9.25 -0.41 -13.98
C SER A 48 -10.68 -0.14 -13.47
N LYS A 49 -11.40 -1.18 -13.02
CA LYS A 49 -12.76 -1.05 -12.45
C LYS A 49 -12.80 -1.15 -10.93
N VAL A 50 -11.65 -1.34 -10.28
CA VAL A 50 -11.60 -1.51 -8.83
C VAL A 50 -11.79 -0.19 -8.12
N THR A 51 -12.72 -0.16 -7.17
CA THR A 51 -13.01 1.02 -6.34
C THR A 51 -12.60 0.84 -4.89
N ASP A 52 -12.30 -0.40 -4.48
CA ASP A 52 -11.99 -0.75 -3.10
C ASP A 52 -10.86 -1.79 -3.04
N MET A 53 -9.72 -1.37 -2.45
CA MET A 53 -8.52 -2.18 -2.21
C MET A 53 -8.20 -2.28 -0.70
N GLU A 54 -9.19 -2.06 0.17
CA GLU A 54 -8.98 -2.13 1.62
C GLU A 54 -8.34 -3.45 2.02
N SER A 55 -7.26 -3.38 2.81
CA SER A 55 -6.56 -4.54 3.37
C SER A 55 -6.09 -5.58 2.35
N MET A 56 -5.94 -5.23 1.05
CA MET A 56 -5.69 -6.22 0.00
C MET A 56 -4.49 -7.12 0.30
N PHE A 57 -3.40 -6.59 0.86
CA PHE A 57 -2.17 -7.31 1.23
C PHE A 57 -1.88 -7.26 2.74
N SER A 58 -2.87 -6.87 3.54
CA SER A 58 -2.67 -6.74 5.00
C SER A 58 -2.20 -8.05 5.61
N ASN A 59 -1.21 -7.97 6.51
CA ASN A 59 -0.61 -9.13 7.18
C ASN A 59 0.07 -10.16 6.25
N CYS A 60 0.48 -9.77 5.04
CA CYS A 60 1.40 -10.55 4.21
C CYS A 60 2.83 -10.40 4.75
N SER A 61 3.06 -10.85 6.00
CA SER A 61 4.25 -10.52 6.78
C SER A 61 5.56 -11.13 6.27
N LYS A 62 5.50 -12.10 5.35
CA LYS A 62 6.66 -12.72 4.70
C LYS A 62 6.89 -12.24 3.27
N LEU A 63 6.02 -11.40 2.73
CA LEU A 63 6.17 -10.85 1.39
C LEU A 63 7.36 -9.88 1.37
N THR A 64 8.35 -10.17 0.52
CA THR A 64 9.61 -9.39 0.47
C THR A 64 9.63 -8.35 -0.63
N SER A 65 8.86 -8.58 -1.69
CA SER A 65 8.69 -7.67 -2.83
C SER A 65 7.30 -7.79 -3.41
N LEU A 66 6.82 -6.72 -4.03
CA LEU A 66 5.52 -6.67 -4.69
C LEU A 66 5.60 -5.68 -5.85
N ASP A 67 5.36 -6.15 -7.07
CA ASP A 67 5.28 -5.31 -8.27
C ASP A 67 3.82 -4.95 -8.53
N LEU A 68 3.51 -3.65 -8.51
CA LEU A 68 2.19 -3.07 -8.75
C LEU A 68 2.22 -2.09 -9.93
N SER A 69 3.22 -2.17 -10.79
CA SER A 69 3.41 -1.25 -11.91
C SER A 69 2.25 -1.27 -12.92
N ASN A 70 1.51 -2.38 -12.98
CA ASN A 70 0.33 -2.55 -13.83
C ASN A 70 -0.99 -2.08 -13.19
N PHE A 71 -0.99 -1.68 -11.89
CA PHE A 71 -2.22 -1.29 -11.22
C PHE A 71 -2.72 0.08 -11.69
N ASP A 72 -3.94 0.12 -12.21
CA ASP A 72 -4.72 1.34 -12.40
C ASP A 72 -5.55 1.59 -11.15
N THR A 73 -5.23 2.66 -10.43
CA THR A 73 -5.93 3.02 -9.18
C THR A 73 -6.85 4.23 -9.34
N SER A 74 -7.04 4.72 -10.56
CA SER A 74 -7.79 5.94 -10.87
C SER A 74 -9.26 5.93 -10.42
N ASN A 75 -9.82 4.75 -10.12
CA ASN A 75 -11.18 4.58 -9.60
C ASN A 75 -11.22 4.21 -8.11
N VAL A 76 -10.08 4.03 -7.44
CA VAL A 76 -10.02 3.56 -6.05
C VAL A 76 -10.34 4.69 -5.08
N ALA A 77 -11.30 4.44 -4.19
CA ALA A 77 -11.70 5.35 -3.12
C ALA A 77 -11.16 4.93 -1.74
N ASN A 78 -10.89 3.62 -1.55
CA ASN A 78 -10.46 3.07 -0.27
C ASN A 78 -9.19 2.23 -0.44
N MET A 79 -8.10 2.66 0.22
CA MET A 79 -6.80 1.98 0.32
C MET A 79 -6.40 1.74 1.79
N GLY A 80 -7.35 1.86 2.73
CA GLY A 80 -7.06 1.64 4.15
C GLY A 80 -6.45 0.28 4.39
N TYR A 81 -5.42 0.19 5.24
CA TYR A 81 -4.72 -1.04 5.62
C TYR A 81 -4.08 -1.83 4.46
N MET A 82 -3.98 -1.28 3.24
CA MET A 82 -3.62 -2.06 2.05
C MET A 82 -2.32 -2.85 2.21
N PHE A 83 -1.30 -2.28 2.86
CA PHE A 83 0.01 -2.90 3.13
C PHE A 83 0.30 -3.06 4.62
N SER A 84 -0.72 -2.91 5.48
CA SER A 84 -0.54 -3.00 6.93
C SER A 84 0.11 -4.33 7.32
N ASN A 85 1.13 -4.28 8.20
CA ASN A 85 1.88 -5.44 8.66
C ASN A 85 2.60 -6.25 7.55
N CYS A 86 2.93 -5.65 6.41
CA CYS A 86 3.86 -6.22 5.44
C CYS A 86 5.30 -6.06 5.97
N SER A 87 5.61 -6.71 7.10
CA SER A 87 6.80 -6.43 7.90
C SER A 87 8.12 -6.88 7.27
N SER A 88 8.10 -7.72 6.23
CA SER A 88 9.30 -8.12 5.47
C SER A 88 9.50 -7.33 4.17
N LEU A 89 8.56 -6.47 3.79
CA LEU A 89 8.66 -5.67 2.57
C LEU A 89 9.73 -4.59 2.74
N THR A 90 10.74 -4.58 1.87
CA THR A 90 11.89 -3.67 1.98
C THR A 90 11.77 -2.43 1.10
N SER A 91 11.07 -2.56 -0.02
CA SER A 91 10.82 -1.46 -0.96
C SER A 91 9.42 -1.56 -1.55
N LEU A 92 8.82 -0.41 -1.84
CA LEU A 92 7.52 -0.35 -2.50
C LEU A 92 7.49 0.86 -3.43
N ASP A 93 7.15 0.61 -4.70
CA ASP A 93 7.00 1.66 -5.71
C ASP A 93 5.51 1.82 -6.06
N LEU A 94 4.95 2.96 -5.70
CA LEU A 94 3.58 3.37 -5.98
C LEU A 94 3.54 4.62 -6.86
N SER A 95 4.60 4.87 -7.64
CA SER A 95 4.72 6.08 -8.47
C SER A 95 3.64 6.19 -9.54
N ASN A 96 3.05 5.05 -9.95
CA ASN A 96 1.95 4.96 -10.90
C ASN A 96 0.56 5.13 -10.26
N PHE A 97 0.45 5.18 -8.92
CA PHE A 97 -0.84 5.26 -8.27
C PHE A 97 -1.49 6.63 -8.44
N ASP A 98 -2.68 6.67 -9.03
CA ASP A 98 -3.57 7.83 -8.97
C ASP A 98 -4.42 7.75 -7.70
N THR A 99 -4.19 8.67 -6.78
CA THR A 99 -4.92 8.75 -5.51
C THR A 99 -5.95 9.89 -5.46
N SER A 100 -6.28 10.48 -6.60
CA SER A 100 -7.17 11.65 -6.70
C SER A 100 -8.61 11.40 -6.21
N LYS A 101 -9.04 10.15 -6.16
CA LYS A 101 -10.34 9.75 -5.62
C LYS A 101 -10.27 9.13 -4.22
N VAL A 102 -9.08 8.90 -3.70
CA VAL A 102 -8.90 8.20 -2.42
C VAL A 102 -9.31 9.08 -1.26
N THR A 103 -10.18 8.54 -0.41
CA THR A 103 -10.67 9.19 0.81
C THR A 103 -10.17 8.50 2.08
N HIS A 104 -9.75 7.23 1.99
CA HIS A 104 -9.32 6.41 3.12
C HIS A 104 -7.94 5.83 2.86
N MET A 105 -6.96 6.24 3.68
CA MET A 105 -5.57 5.74 3.70
C MET A 105 -5.12 5.33 5.11
N GLY A 106 -6.02 5.24 6.07
CA GLY A 106 -5.66 4.88 7.45
C GLY A 106 -4.90 3.56 7.48
N CYS A 107 -3.81 3.51 8.26
CA CYS A 107 -2.98 2.34 8.45
C CYS A 107 -2.39 1.74 7.16
N ILE A 108 -2.34 2.48 6.03
CA ILE A 108 -1.93 1.92 4.74
C ILE A 108 -0.53 1.27 4.80
N PHE A 109 0.42 1.85 5.55
CA PHE A 109 1.78 1.33 5.77
C PHE A 109 2.04 0.95 7.23
N TYR A 110 0.98 0.81 8.05
CA TYR A 110 1.13 0.49 9.46
C TYR A 110 2.02 -0.74 9.68
N SER A 111 3.03 -0.62 10.55
CA SER A 111 3.97 -1.70 10.88
C SER A 111 4.71 -2.33 9.70
N CYS A 112 4.98 -1.58 8.63
CA CYS A 112 5.92 -1.98 7.58
C CYS A 112 7.37 -1.78 8.08
N SER A 113 7.78 -2.55 9.08
CA SER A 113 8.99 -2.32 9.87
C SER A 113 10.32 -2.53 9.13
N SER A 114 10.31 -3.23 7.99
CA SER A 114 11.51 -3.42 7.15
C SER A 114 11.56 -2.45 5.96
N LEU A 115 10.55 -1.60 5.77
CA LEU A 115 10.45 -0.74 4.59
C LEU A 115 11.50 0.38 4.65
N THR A 116 12.48 0.33 3.75
CA THR A 116 13.58 1.31 3.66
C THR A 116 13.40 2.29 2.52
N THR A 117 12.61 1.93 1.51
CA THR A 117 12.36 2.78 0.33
C THR A 117 10.89 2.75 -0.04
N LEU A 118 10.28 3.93 -0.14
CA LEU A 118 8.90 4.10 -0.60
C LEU A 118 8.85 5.20 -1.66
N LYS A 119 8.26 4.91 -2.83
CA LYS A 119 8.00 5.91 -3.86
C LYS A 119 6.51 6.18 -3.97
N LEU A 120 6.12 7.42 -3.83
CA LEU A 120 4.73 7.87 -3.83
C LEU A 120 4.32 8.67 -5.09
N GLY A 121 5.31 9.00 -5.96
CA GLY A 121 5.02 9.74 -7.19
C GLY A 121 4.22 11.03 -6.96
N TYR A 122 3.13 11.16 -7.70
CA TYR A 122 2.20 12.30 -7.61
C TYR A 122 0.98 12.00 -6.73
N PHE A 123 1.17 11.37 -5.59
CA PHE A 123 0.06 11.16 -4.67
C PHE A 123 -0.75 12.43 -4.45
N ASN A 124 -2.06 12.32 -4.53
CA ASN A 124 -2.99 13.41 -4.23
C ASN A 124 -3.69 13.11 -2.91
N THR A 125 -3.41 13.89 -1.89
CA THR A 125 -3.96 13.70 -0.53
C THR A 125 -5.13 14.64 -0.23
N SER A 126 -5.57 15.44 -1.20
CA SER A 126 -6.57 16.52 -0.98
C SER A 126 -7.96 16.01 -0.54
N LYS A 127 -8.31 14.78 -0.87
CA LYS A 127 -9.58 14.15 -0.48
C LYS A 127 -9.44 13.17 0.68
N VAL A 128 -8.22 12.93 1.15
CA VAL A 128 -8.00 11.99 2.25
C VAL A 128 -8.59 12.58 3.54
N SER A 129 -9.56 11.88 4.09
CA SER A 129 -10.25 12.25 5.33
C SER A 129 -10.01 11.26 6.47
N ARG A 130 -9.45 10.09 6.16
CA ARG A 130 -9.06 9.06 7.12
C ARG A 130 -7.61 8.66 6.86
N ASP A 131 -6.70 9.22 7.65
CA ASP A 131 -5.25 9.05 7.54
C ASP A 131 -4.61 8.67 8.89
N THR A 132 -5.37 8.02 9.78
CA THR A 132 -4.84 7.61 11.07
C THR A 132 -3.80 6.50 10.92
N LYS A 133 -2.68 6.61 11.66
CA LYS A 133 -1.61 5.60 11.71
C LYS A 133 -1.00 5.22 10.35
N VAL A 134 -0.93 6.18 9.42
CA VAL A 134 -0.45 5.93 8.04
C VAL A 134 0.92 5.28 8.04
N PHE A 135 1.85 5.78 8.85
CA PHE A 135 3.24 5.32 8.95
C PHE A 135 3.63 4.87 10.36
N ASP A 136 2.67 4.63 11.26
CA ASP A 136 2.97 4.15 12.61
C ASP A 136 3.63 2.76 12.53
N GLY A 137 4.79 2.58 13.22
CA GLY A 137 5.55 1.34 13.19
C GLY A 137 6.34 1.07 11.89
N VAL A 138 6.43 2.04 10.98
CA VAL A 138 7.31 1.95 9.81
C VAL A 138 8.77 2.14 10.24
N ASN A 139 9.71 1.56 9.47
CA ASN A 139 11.14 1.74 9.68
C ASN A 139 11.50 3.24 9.84
N PRO A 140 12.10 3.66 10.95
CA PRO A 140 12.42 5.07 11.15
C PRO A 140 13.47 5.61 10.18
N ASN A 141 14.26 4.73 9.55
CA ASN A 141 15.30 5.09 8.58
C ASN A 141 14.81 5.00 7.11
N ILE A 142 13.51 4.96 6.88
CA ILE A 142 12.94 4.94 5.53
C ILE A 142 13.29 6.21 4.77
N THR A 143 13.52 6.08 3.45
CA THR A 143 13.53 7.21 2.51
C THR A 143 12.28 7.17 1.66
N ILE A 144 11.52 8.27 1.64
CA ILE A 144 10.31 8.44 0.85
C ILE A 144 10.61 9.37 -0.31
N TYR A 145 10.31 8.93 -1.52
CA TYR A 145 10.42 9.73 -2.74
C TYR A 145 9.04 10.16 -3.21
N THR A 146 8.89 11.43 -3.57
CA THR A 146 7.66 11.97 -4.14
C THR A 146 7.99 13.03 -5.20
N TYR A 147 7.07 13.30 -6.13
CA TYR A 147 7.19 14.41 -7.07
C TYR A 147 6.39 15.65 -6.61
N SER A 148 5.86 15.64 -5.39
CA SER A 148 4.95 16.67 -4.89
C SER A 148 5.39 17.22 -3.54
N GLN A 149 5.64 18.55 -3.49
CA GLN A 149 5.88 19.25 -2.24
C GLN A 149 4.67 19.12 -1.29
N ASN A 150 3.45 19.11 -1.82
CA ASN A 150 2.24 18.95 -1.01
C ASN A 150 2.20 17.60 -0.28
N VAL A 151 2.70 16.53 -0.89
CA VAL A 151 2.82 15.21 -0.25
C VAL A 151 3.84 15.24 0.88
N LYS A 152 5.00 15.87 0.66
CA LYS A 152 6.02 16.08 1.69
C LYS A 152 5.42 16.83 2.88
N ASP A 153 4.75 17.94 2.61
CA ASP A 153 4.15 18.77 3.65
C ASP A 153 3.04 18.02 4.39
N TRP A 154 2.21 17.24 3.67
CA TRP A 154 1.21 16.39 4.30
C TRP A 154 1.83 15.38 5.26
N ILE A 155 2.87 14.65 4.83
CA ILE A 155 3.55 13.66 5.69
C ILE A 155 4.14 14.33 6.93
N LEU A 156 4.82 15.48 6.77
CA LEU A 156 5.44 16.20 7.89
C LEU A 156 4.42 16.78 8.87
N ASN A 157 3.19 17.07 8.42
CA ASN A 157 2.10 17.55 9.25
C ASN A 157 1.27 16.45 9.93
N LEU A 158 1.51 15.17 9.60
CA LEU A 158 0.88 14.07 10.30
C LEU A 158 1.27 14.10 11.80
N SER A 159 0.32 13.76 12.67
CA SER A 159 0.58 13.67 14.11
C SER A 159 1.63 12.58 14.43
N SER A 160 2.24 12.67 15.61
CA SER A 160 3.22 11.66 16.07
C SER A 160 2.65 10.25 16.24
N SER A 161 1.32 10.11 16.28
CA SER A 161 0.66 8.79 16.25
C SER A 161 0.49 8.23 14.84
N ASN A 162 0.77 9.04 13.81
CA ASN A 162 0.59 8.67 12.41
C ASN A 162 1.91 8.45 11.67
N ARG A 163 3.03 8.84 12.25
CA ARG A 163 4.38 8.64 11.71
C ARG A 163 5.42 8.55 12.83
N PRO A 164 6.61 7.96 12.58
CA PRO A 164 7.71 7.99 13.55
C PRO A 164 8.09 9.42 13.95
N SER A 165 8.19 9.69 15.24
CA SER A 165 8.51 11.02 15.78
C SER A 165 9.91 11.50 15.40
N ALA A 166 10.82 10.59 15.09
CA ALA A 166 12.19 10.89 14.66
C ALA A 166 12.29 11.39 13.22
N TRP A 167 11.23 11.34 12.42
CA TRP A 167 11.29 11.77 11.02
C TRP A 167 11.45 13.27 10.90
N THR A 168 12.36 13.64 10.01
CA THR A 168 12.64 15.02 9.59
C THR A 168 12.34 15.19 8.09
N SER A 169 12.60 16.39 7.59
CA SER A 169 12.50 16.66 6.15
C SER A 169 13.44 15.80 5.29
N ASP A 170 14.51 15.25 5.90
CA ASP A 170 15.53 14.47 5.20
C ASP A 170 15.07 13.05 4.85
N ASN A 171 14.04 12.54 5.55
CA ASN A 171 13.41 11.28 5.22
C ASN A 171 12.57 11.36 3.94
N ILE A 172 12.23 12.58 3.45
CA ILE A 172 11.32 12.79 2.33
C ILE A 172 11.99 13.63 1.26
N ILE A 173 12.25 13.02 0.13
CA ILE A 173 12.94 13.60 -1.03
C ILE A 173 11.89 13.95 -2.09
N VAL A 174 11.81 15.22 -2.45
CA VAL A 174 11.03 15.69 -3.61
C VAL A 174 11.95 15.65 -4.83
N GLN A 175 11.57 14.91 -5.87
CA GLN A 175 12.31 14.72 -7.12
C GLN A 175 11.77 15.62 -8.24
#